data_cadf25d00a1a81c368c00abfb5d6a024
#
_entry.id   cadf25d00a1a81c368c00abfb5d6a024
#
_cell.length_a   1.000
_cell.length_b   1.000
_cell.length_c   1.000
_cell.angle_alpha   90.00
_cell.angle_beta   90.00
_cell.angle_gamma   90.00
#
_symmetry.space_group_name_H-M   'P 1'
#
loop_
_entity.id
_entity.type
_entity.pdbx_description
1 polymer ?
#
loop_
_entity_poly.entity_id
_entity_poly.type
_entity_poly.pdbx_seq_one_letter_code
_entity_poly.pdbx_strand_id
1 'polypeptide(L)'
;MCIRDRGQGAQVHAKVRRAADVIPRFYFGGEQLAYSDEQSAVKLAEAALLFNGGELDAEGMVQVTREVCELPGYFAPLLMHRVNGTEPIAEDPTGADASAAPGALTAPARQPAPVTWTKFTEYWNGTLRKYTEPNARVFEVLRGDKKSGDANGSGLNIPHLTHQDFRSVLRCVLDTHPGLEFLKDSPEFQDRYLETVTYRIFYQVNVAWNGRMTLREMRRSNLLEAMTHVDEEEDINKVLKYFSYEHFYVIYCKFWELDTDHDFLIDKEDLLRYGNHALTYRAVDRVFSQAPRRFVSGVDGKMGYEDFCWFVLSEEDKGNPLALEYWMRCVDLDGDGILSPSECSFFYEEQLQRMECLSQEPVLFGDILCQMSDMLHPEVPGRITLRDLRRCKLAGNFFNVLFNLNKFIAFETRDPFLIRQEREEPHLTECCLLYTSPSPRD
;
A
#
# COMPACT_ATOMS: atom_id res chain seq x y z
N MET A 1 17.02 -35.20 -58.59
CA MET A 1 17.42 -33.81 -58.22
C MET A 1 16.44 -33.34 -57.12
N CYS A 2 16.61 -33.86 -55.91
CA CYS A 2 15.80 -33.54 -54.70
C CYS A 2 16.47 -34.13 -53.46
N ILE A 3 17.65 -33.63 -53.11
CA ILE A 3 18.38 -34.04 -51.87
C ILE A 3 19.01 -32.78 -51.24
N ARG A 4 18.23 -31.71 -51.02
CA ARG A 4 18.77 -30.50 -50.30
C ARG A 4 17.90 -30.01 -49.17
N ASP A 5 16.70 -30.56 -48.93
CA ASP A 5 15.79 -29.97 -47.91
C ASP A 5 15.71 -30.72 -46.58
N ARG A 6 16.43 -31.82 -46.39
CA ARG A 6 16.41 -32.55 -45.10
C ARG A 6 17.36 -31.99 -44.03
N GLY A 7 18.31 -31.15 -44.42
CA GLY A 7 19.29 -30.59 -43.48
C GLY A 7 18.81 -29.35 -42.70
N GLN A 8 17.95 -28.53 -43.33
CA GLN A 8 17.47 -27.31 -42.70
C GLN A 8 16.34 -27.56 -41.68
N GLY A 9 15.50 -28.54 -41.91
CA GLY A 9 14.44 -28.92 -40.97
C GLY A 9 14.98 -29.49 -39.66
N ALA A 10 16.06 -30.27 -39.71
CA ALA A 10 16.70 -30.82 -38.51
C ALA A 10 17.42 -29.74 -37.64
N GLN A 11 17.99 -28.73 -38.28
CA GLN A 11 18.62 -27.62 -37.56
C GLN A 11 17.59 -26.66 -36.90
N VAL A 12 16.44 -26.45 -37.55
CA VAL A 12 15.36 -25.65 -36.98
C VAL A 12 14.73 -26.35 -35.78
N HIS A 13 14.51 -27.66 -35.88
CA HIS A 13 14.00 -28.43 -34.73
C HIS A 13 15.02 -28.52 -33.58
N ALA A 14 16.32 -28.61 -33.85
CA ALA A 14 17.34 -28.59 -32.81
C ALA A 14 17.46 -27.21 -32.12
N LYS A 15 17.33 -26.10 -32.87
CA LYS A 15 17.29 -24.75 -32.30
C LYS A 15 16.03 -24.48 -31.45
N VAL A 16 14.88 -24.97 -31.91
CA VAL A 16 13.61 -24.86 -31.15
C VAL A 16 13.67 -25.65 -29.84
N ARG A 17 14.23 -26.88 -29.88
CA ARG A 17 14.43 -27.68 -28.66
C ARG A 17 15.38 -27.00 -27.65
N ARG A 18 16.50 -26.40 -28.11
CA ARG A 18 17.40 -25.67 -27.23
C ARG A 18 16.78 -24.40 -26.65
N ALA A 19 15.93 -23.71 -27.41
CA ALA A 19 15.18 -22.57 -26.88
C ALA A 19 14.11 -22.99 -25.87
N ALA A 20 13.49 -24.15 -26.06
CA ALA A 20 12.52 -24.73 -25.10
C ALA A 20 13.18 -25.17 -23.79
N ASP A 21 14.45 -25.62 -23.82
CA ASP A 21 15.20 -25.98 -22.63
C ASP A 21 15.67 -24.76 -21.82
N VAL A 22 15.66 -23.55 -22.41
CA VAL A 22 15.99 -22.28 -21.76
C VAL A 22 14.74 -21.56 -21.22
N ILE A 23 13.54 -21.96 -21.61
CA ILE A 23 12.32 -21.44 -21.00
C ILE A 23 12.26 -21.99 -19.57
N PRO A 24 12.32 -21.14 -18.54
CA PRO A 24 12.19 -21.57 -17.16
C PRO A 24 10.91 -22.39 -17.03
N ARG A 25 11.01 -23.62 -16.53
CA ARG A 25 9.83 -24.45 -16.29
C ARG A 25 8.88 -23.65 -15.41
N PHE A 26 7.65 -23.46 -15.85
CA PHE A 26 6.61 -22.89 -15.01
C PHE A 26 6.43 -23.81 -13.81
N TYR A 27 6.78 -23.33 -12.63
CA TYR A 27 6.67 -24.08 -11.40
C TYR A 27 5.20 -24.19 -11.00
N PHE A 28 4.64 -25.35 -11.26
CA PHE A 28 3.41 -25.76 -10.61
C PHE A 28 3.78 -26.15 -9.17
N GLY A 29 3.33 -25.34 -8.19
CA GLY A 29 3.55 -25.66 -6.80
C GLY A 29 4.29 -24.61 -5.98
N GLY A 30 4.68 -23.47 -6.57
CA GLY A 30 5.27 -22.35 -5.83
C GLY A 30 6.72 -22.57 -5.39
N GLU A 31 7.41 -23.58 -5.91
CA GLU A 31 8.86 -23.71 -5.71
C GLU A 31 9.59 -22.54 -6.34
N GLN A 32 10.41 -21.88 -5.56
CA GLN A 32 11.21 -20.77 -6.02
C GLN A 32 12.53 -21.29 -6.59
N LEU A 33 13.06 -20.58 -7.61
CA LEU A 33 14.38 -20.86 -8.12
C LEU A 33 15.41 -20.53 -7.02
N ALA A 34 16.15 -21.55 -6.62
CA ALA A 34 17.31 -21.38 -5.76
C ALA A 34 18.54 -21.00 -6.62
N TYR A 35 19.50 -20.33 -6.02
CA TYR A 35 20.80 -20.12 -6.64
C TYR A 35 21.48 -21.48 -6.91
N SER A 36 22.06 -21.66 -8.10
CA SER A 36 22.91 -22.80 -8.39
C SER A 36 24.15 -22.79 -7.48
N ASP A 37 24.82 -23.94 -7.35
CA ASP A 37 26.03 -24.04 -6.54
C ASP A 37 27.12 -23.05 -7.03
N GLU A 38 27.26 -22.90 -8.36
CA GLU A 38 28.22 -21.98 -8.96
C GLU A 38 27.85 -20.52 -8.68
N GLN A 39 26.60 -20.12 -8.86
CA GLN A 39 26.12 -18.77 -8.57
C GLN A 39 26.28 -18.43 -7.08
N SER A 40 25.93 -19.37 -6.21
CA SER A 40 26.08 -19.19 -4.76
C SER A 40 27.55 -19.06 -4.37
N ALA A 41 28.45 -19.82 -4.99
CA ALA A 41 29.89 -19.73 -4.74
C ALA A 41 30.44 -18.35 -5.17
N VAL A 42 30.00 -17.81 -6.31
CA VAL A 42 30.40 -16.44 -6.75
C VAL A 42 29.97 -15.40 -5.74
N LYS A 43 28.70 -15.41 -5.33
CA LYS A 43 28.16 -14.47 -4.33
C LYS A 43 28.85 -14.58 -2.97
N LEU A 44 29.17 -15.78 -2.54
CA LEU A 44 29.94 -16.00 -1.30
C LEU A 44 31.39 -15.55 -1.44
N ALA A 45 32.01 -15.70 -2.62
CA ALA A 45 33.36 -15.19 -2.85
C ALA A 45 33.40 -13.65 -2.82
N GLU A 46 32.41 -12.98 -3.42
CA GLU A 46 32.23 -11.51 -3.32
C GLU A 46 32.07 -11.08 -1.85
N ALA A 47 31.20 -11.75 -1.11
CA ALA A 47 31.02 -11.48 0.32
C ALA A 47 32.30 -11.70 1.13
N ALA A 48 33.06 -12.78 0.87
CA ALA A 48 34.30 -13.08 1.57
C ALA A 48 35.37 -11.97 1.44
N LEU A 49 35.42 -11.28 0.29
CA LEU A 49 36.31 -10.14 0.10
C LEU A 49 35.95 -8.98 1.02
N LEU A 50 34.65 -8.74 1.24
CA LEU A 50 34.16 -7.68 2.11
C LEU A 50 34.39 -8.03 3.60
N PHE A 51 34.21 -9.29 3.99
CA PHE A 51 34.48 -9.76 5.35
C PHE A 51 35.97 -9.73 5.72
N ASN A 52 36.85 -9.85 4.72
CA ASN A 52 38.31 -9.85 4.92
C ASN A 52 38.79 -10.70 6.10
N GLY A 53 38.10 -11.82 6.37
CA GLY A 53 38.41 -12.77 7.45
C GLY A 53 37.99 -12.33 8.86
N GLY A 54 37.26 -11.22 8.99
CA GLY A 54 36.84 -10.66 10.26
C GLY A 54 35.31 -10.67 10.49
N GLU A 55 34.88 -9.77 11.35
CA GLU A 55 33.49 -9.45 11.60
C GLU A 55 33.13 -8.19 10.84
N LEU A 56 31.91 -8.10 10.31
CA LEU A 56 31.37 -6.90 9.71
C LEU A 56 30.55 -6.10 10.72
N ASP A 57 30.81 -4.82 10.76
CA ASP A 57 30.01 -3.82 11.42
C ASP A 57 28.80 -3.38 10.55
N ALA A 58 28.07 -2.39 11.00
CA ALA A 58 26.89 -1.89 10.30
C ALA A 58 27.22 -1.30 8.91
N GLU A 59 28.34 -0.59 8.77
CA GLU A 59 28.75 0.04 7.49
C GLU A 59 29.17 -1.03 6.48
N GLY A 60 30.01 -1.98 6.87
CA GLY A 60 30.40 -3.10 5.99
C GLY A 60 29.22 -3.96 5.59
N MET A 61 28.23 -4.12 6.49
CA MET A 61 27.03 -4.88 6.17
C MET A 61 26.13 -4.21 5.15
N VAL A 62 26.09 -2.87 5.07
CA VAL A 62 25.34 -2.14 4.02
C VAL A 62 25.87 -2.55 2.62
N GLN A 63 27.19 -2.65 2.47
CA GLN A 63 27.78 -3.05 1.21
C GLN A 63 27.42 -4.49 0.83
N VAL A 64 27.53 -5.44 1.78
CA VAL A 64 27.11 -6.84 1.58
C VAL A 64 25.63 -6.92 1.23
N THR A 65 24.79 -6.11 1.88
CA THR A 65 23.34 -6.07 1.62
C THR A 65 23.03 -5.64 0.20
N ARG A 66 23.71 -4.61 -0.31
CA ARG A 66 23.50 -4.10 -1.68
C ARG A 66 24.11 -5.01 -2.76
N GLU A 67 25.37 -5.37 -2.63
CA GLU A 67 26.13 -6.05 -3.68
C GLU A 67 25.87 -7.57 -3.72
N VAL A 68 25.82 -8.20 -2.56
CA VAL A 68 25.67 -9.66 -2.46
C VAL A 68 24.21 -10.08 -2.32
N CYS A 69 23.50 -9.48 -1.36
CA CYS A 69 22.11 -9.84 -1.08
C CYS A 69 21.12 -9.19 -2.05
N GLU A 70 21.55 -8.17 -2.82
CA GLU A 70 20.70 -7.40 -3.77
C GLU A 70 19.43 -6.87 -3.07
N LEU A 71 19.61 -6.29 -1.90
CA LEU A 71 18.59 -5.64 -1.09
C LEU A 71 18.95 -4.16 -0.90
N PRO A 72 17.97 -3.26 -0.68
CA PRO A 72 18.25 -1.89 -0.31
C PRO A 72 19.15 -1.79 0.93
N GLY A 73 20.05 -0.80 0.97
CA GLY A 73 21.08 -0.69 2.02
C GLY A 73 20.52 -0.57 3.43
N TYR A 74 19.38 0.09 3.59
CA TYR A 74 18.72 0.23 4.90
C TYR A 74 18.17 -1.09 5.47
N PHE A 75 18.19 -2.21 4.71
CA PHE A 75 17.92 -3.54 5.24
C PHE A 75 19.08 -4.10 6.07
N ALA A 76 20.28 -3.51 6.02
CA ALA A 76 21.45 -4.03 6.69
C ALA A 76 21.25 -4.28 8.20
N PRO A 77 20.69 -3.36 9.01
CA PRO A 77 20.46 -3.62 10.42
C PRO A 77 19.49 -4.78 10.65
N LEU A 78 18.41 -4.86 9.88
CA LEU A 78 17.45 -5.97 9.95
C LEU A 78 18.11 -7.30 9.58
N LEU A 79 18.92 -7.30 8.53
CA LEU A 79 19.65 -8.50 8.08
C LEU A 79 20.66 -8.96 9.14
N MET A 80 21.37 -8.03 9.79
CA MET A 80 22.27 -8.36 10.90
C MET A 80 21.53 -9.04 12.06
N HIS A 81 20.34 -8.56 12.41
CA HIS A 81 19.51 -9.21 13.42
C HIS A 81 19.09 -10.62 12.98
N ARG A 82 18.67 -10.80 11.74
CA ARG A 82 18.29 -12.11 11.20
C ARG A 82 19.48 -13.09 11.19
N VAL A 83 20.66 -12.65 10.77
CA VAL A 83 21.89 -13.46 10.75
C VAL A 83 22.33 -13.85 12.17
N ASN A 84 22.21 -12.94 13.11
CA ASN A 84 22.56 -13.20 14.52
C ASN A 84 21.47 -13.95 15.30
N GLY A 85 20.28 -14.19 14.72
CA GLY A 85 19.15 -14.82 15.41
C GLY A 85 18.60 -13.97 16.56
N THR A 86 18.67 -12.64 16.42
CA THR A 86 18.17 -11.68 17.40
C THR A 86 16.98 -10.92 16.84
N GLU A 87 16.01 -10.57 17.69
CA GLU A 87 14.90 -9.74 17.27
C GLU A 87 15.32 -8.25 17.25
N PRO A 88 14.94 -7.49 16.17
CA PRO A 88 15.35 -6.10 16.01
C PRO A 88 14.67 -5.12 16.97
N ILE A 89 13.49 -5.48 17.47
CA ILE A 89 12.71 -4.69 18.44
C ILE A 89 12.50 -5.59 19.66
N ALA A 90 12.73 -5.07 20.86
CA ALA A 90 12.35 -5.78 22.07
C ALA A 90 10.84 -6.03 22.03
N GLU A 91 10.42 -7.28 22.21
CA GLU A 91 9.01 -7.59 22.40
C GLU A 91 8.53 -6.79 23.62
N ASP A 92 7.43 -6.05 23.43
CA ASP A 92 6.75 -5.40 24.54
C ASP A 92 6.32 -6.52 25.52
N PRO A 93 6.82 -6.56 26.76
CA PRO A 93 6.53 -7.66 27.70
C PRO A 93 5.07 -7.71 28.13
N THR A 94 4.29 -6.72 27.72
CA THR A 94 2.85 -6.66 27.93
C THR A 94 2.14 -6.84 26.60
N GLY A 95 1.65 -8.04 26.33
CA GLY A 95 0.67 -8.31 25.28
C GLY A 95 -0.65 -7.60 25.62
N ALA A 96 -0.59 -6.29 25.84
CA ALA A 96 -1.70 -5.43 26.20
C ALA A 96 -2.29 -4.81 24.93
N ASP A 97 -3.54 -5.09 24.77
CA ASP A 97 -4.57 -4.48 23.96
C ASP A 97 -4.22 -3.08 23.40
N ALA A 98 -4.68 -2.84 22.18
CA ALA A 98 -4.66 -1.59 21.43
C ALA A 98 -5.37 -0.39 22.14
N SER A 99 -5.59 -0.47 23.44
CA SER A 99 -6.17 0.58 24.30
C SER A 99 -5.14 1.28 25.21
N ALA A 100 -3.83 1.04 25.02
CA ALA A 100 -2.81 1.74 25.81
C ALA A 100 -2.73 3.20 25.41
N ALA A 101 -2.84 4.06 26.41
CA ALA A 101 -2.80 5.52 26.34
C ALA A 101 -1.61 6.06 25.51
N PRO A 102 -1.78 7.22 24.86
CA PRO A 102 -0.71 7.85 24.08
C PRO A 102 0.45 8.22 25.01
N GLY A 103 1.58 7.56 24.88
CA GLY A 103 2.79 7.83 25.67
C GLY A 103 3.63 6.62 26.06
N ALA A 104 3.31 5.43 25.63
CA ALA A 104 4.20 4.28 25.82
C ALA A 104 5.43 4.47 24.93
N LEU A 105 6.51 4.96 25.51
CA LEU A 105 7.84 5.09 24.90
C LEU A 105 8.23 3.74 24.30
N THR A 106 8.27 3.66 22.99
CA THR A 106 8.82 2.50 22.29
C THR A 106 10.27 2.33 22.70
N ALA A 107 10.62 1.14 23.17
CA ALA A 107 12.00 0.82 23.50
C ALA A 107 12.90 1.15 22.29
N PRO A 108 14.07 1.80 22.51
CA PRO A 108 14.98 2.13 21.44
C PRO A 108 15.37 0.87 20.66
N ALA A 109 15.48 1.01 19.33
CA ALA A 109 15.92 -0.09 18.49
C ALA A 109 17.25 -0.63 19.03
N ARG A 110 17.34 -1.94 19.19
CA ARG A 110 18.54 -2.59 19.68
C ARG A 110 19.62 -2.47 18.59
N GLN A 111 20.78 -1.93 18.93
CA GLN A 111 21.88 -1.87 17.98
C GLN A 111 22.29 -3.31 17.57
N PRO A 112 22.38 -3.59 16.27
CA PRO A 112 22.74 -4.91 15.80
C PRO A 112 24.18 -5.22 16.17
N ALA A 113 24.44 -6.46 16.65
CA ALA A 113 25.80 -6.93 16.90
C ALA A 113 26.53 -7.21 15.57
N PRO A 114 27.87 -7.07 15.52
CA PRO A 114 28.66 -7.42 14.35
C PRO A 114 28.36 -8.85 13.85
N VAL A 115 28.47 -9.05 12.55
CA VAL A 115 28.18 -10.33 11.89
C VAL A 115 29.48 -11.05 11.57
N THR A 116 29.62 -12.30 12.04
CA THR A 116 30.73 -13.16 11.69
C THR A 116 30.50 -13.85 10.34
N TRP A 117 31.57 -14.15 9.62
CA TRP A 117 31.53 -14.88 8.35
C TRP A 117 30.77 -16.22 8.45
N THR A 118 30.98 -16.98 9.53
CA THR A 118 30.30 -18.25 9.77
C THR A 118 28.79 -18.11 9.84
N LYS A 119 28.29 -17.17 10.63
CA LYS A 119 26.84 -16.92 10.76
C LYS A 119 26.24 -16.43 9.44
N PHE A 120 26.95 -15.56 8.72
CA PHE A 120 26.47 -15.10 7.42
C PHE A 120 26.33 -16.25 6.42
N THR A 121 27.36 -17.12 6.33
CA THR A 121 27.30 -18.28 5.41
C THR A 121 26.24 -19.29 5.80
N GLU A 122 25.98 -19.50 7.08
CA GLU A 122 24.88 -20.32 7.56
C GLU A 122 23.52 -19.75 7.14
N TYR A 123 23.31 -18.45 7.36
CA TYR A 123 22.08 -17.77 6.98
C TYR A 123 21.89 -17.72 5.46
N TRP A 124 22.96 -17.44 4.71
CA TRP A 124 22.95 -17.48 3.25
C TRP A 124 22.48 -18.85 2.74
N ASN A 125 23.14 -19.93 3.17
CA ASN A 125 22.81 -21.28 2.72
C ASN A 125 21.44 -21.76 3.24
N GLY A 126 21.05 -21.36 4.44
CA GLY A 126 19.79 -21.72 5.06
C GLY A 126 18.58 -21.01 4.45
N THR A 127 18.74 -19.73 4.12
CA THR A 127 17.62 -18.84 3.75
C THR A 127 17.82 -18.20 2.39
N LEU A 128 18.75 -17.27 2.23
CA LEU A 128 18.85 -16.39 1.05
C LEU A 128 19.10 -17.13 -0.25
N ARG A 129 19.90 -18.18 -0.23
CA ARG A 129 20.21 -19.00 -1.40
C ARG A 129 18.96 -19.60 -2.05
N LYS A 130 17.89 -19.81 -1.30
CA LYS A 130 16.63 -20.39 -1.81
C LYS A 130 15.86 -19.43 -2.72
N TYR A 131 16.17 -18.14 -2.72
CA TYR A 131 15.39 -17.10 -3.34
C TYR A 131 16.25 -16.26 -4.28
N THR A 132 16.20 -16.54 -5.58
CA THR A 132 16.87 -15.73 -6.61
C THR A 132 16.07 -14.48 -6.98
N GLU A 133 14.75 -14.51 -6.77
CA GLU A 133 13.87 -13.41 -7.09
C GLU A 133 13.88 -12.35 -5.99
N PRO A 134 14.09 -11.06 -6.30
CA PRO A 134 14.19 -9.99 -5.31
C PRO A 134 12.96 -9.86 -4.40
N ASN A 135 11.73 -9.93 -4.96
CA ASN A 135 10.51 -9.87 -4.14
C ASN A 135 10.44 -10.98 -3.09
N ALA A 136 10.83 -12.20 -3.48
CA ALA A 136 10.81 -13.33 -2.59
C ALA A 136 11.86 -13.21 -1.48
N ARG A 137 13.01 -12.63 -1.80
CA ARG A 137 14.11 -12.39 -0.88
C ARG A 137 13.72 -11.35 0.16
N VAL A 138 13.19 -10.20 -0.28
CA VAL A 138 12.64 -9.17 0.61
C VAL A 138 11.54 -9.76 1.49
N PHE A 139 10.62 -10.53 0.91
CA PHE A 139 9.52 -11.15 1.64
C PHE A 139 10.01 -12.06 2.78
N GLU A 140 11.01 -12.90 2.52
CA GLU A 140 11.56 -13.80 3.55
C GLU A 140 12.36 -13.06 4.63
N VAL A 141 13.13 -12.04 4.25
CA VAL A 141 13.86 -11.22 5.24
C VAL A 141 12.89 -10.46 6.16
N LEU A 142 11.80 -9.91 5.61
CA LEU A 142 10.76 -9.26 6.41
C LEU A 142 10.06 -10.25 7.34
N ARG A 143 9.67 -11.42 6.82
CA ARG A 143 8.96 -12.45 7.58
C ARG A 143 9.77 -13.03 8.73
N GLY A 144 11.07 -13.22 8.51
CA GLY A 144 11.97 -13.87 9.46
C GLY A 144 11.58 -15.32 9.77
N ASP A 145 12.03 -15.82 10.91
CA ASP A 145 11.86 -17.22 11.34
C ASP A 145 10.45 -17.53 11.91
N LYS A 146 9.46 -16.69 11.64
CA LYS A 146 8.08 -16.99 12.06
C LYS A 146 7.69 -18.36 11.52
N LYS A 147 7.69 -19.36 12.38
CA LYS A 147 7.07 -20.65 12.10
C LYS A 147 5.62 -20.34 11.80
N SER A 148 5.19 -20.71 10.63
CA SER A 148 3.80 -20.57 10.22
C SER A 148 2.90 -21.34 11.21
N GLY A 149 2.50 -20.65 12.27
CA GLY A 149 1.58 -21.15 13.28
C GLY A 149 0.19 -20.67 12.95
N ASP A 150 -0.67 -21.58 12.49
CA ASP A 150 -2.10 -21.32 12.38
C ASP A 150 -2.71 -21.21 13.77
N ALA A 151 -3.06 -20.00 14.19
CA ALA A 151 -3.95 -19.79 15.33
C ALA A 151 -5.42 -20.21 15.01
N ASN A 152 -5.78 -20.52 13.76
CA ASN A 152 -7.15 -20.75 13.31
C ASN A 152 -7.39 -22.02 12.47
N GLY A 153 -6.61 -23.08 12.60
CA GLY A 153 -7.01 -24.42 12.14
C GLY A 153 -7.44 -24.62 10.66
N SER A 154 -7.24 -23.65 9.78
CA SER A 154 -7.66 -23.73 8.37
C SER A 154 -6.57 -24.29 7.45
N GLY A 155 -5.94 -25.37 7.79
CA GLY A 155 -5.18 -26.32 6.96
C GLY A 155 -4.27 -25.87 5.80
N LEU A 156 -4.28 -24.64 5.37
CA LEU A 156 -3.45 -24.07 4.30
C LEU A 156 -2.61 -22.93 4.86
N ASN A 157 -1.42 -23.29 5.30
CA ASN A 157 -0.48 -22.36 5.91
C ASN A 157 0.30 -21.59 4.82
N ILE A 158 -0.35 -20.59 4.21
CA ILE A 158 0.27 -19.73 3.20
C ILE A 158 1.12 -18.68 3.92
N PRO A 159 2.43 -18.59 3.63
CA PRO A 159 3.28 -17.55 4.18
C PRO A 159 2.73 -16.16 3.86
N HIS A 160 2.68 -15.27 4.85
CA HIS A 160 2.19 -13.91 4.71
C HIS A 160 2.97 -12.94 5.59
N LEU A 161 2.96 -11.67 5.21
CA LEU A 161 3.46 -10.54 6.01
C LEU A 161 2.29 -9.85 6.70
N THR A 162 2.52 -9.37 7.90
CA THR A 162 1.62 -8.55 8.70
C THR A 162 2.16 -7.13 8.87
N HIS A 163 1.39 -6.21 9.42
CA HIS A 163 1.84 -4.85 9.72
C HIS A 163 3.13 -4.82 10.57
N GLN A 164 3.23 -5.74 11.54
CA GLN A 164 4.41 -5.81 12.41
C GLN A 164 5.71 -6.17 11.68
N ASP A 165 5.63 -6.95 10.58
CA ASP A 165 6.81 -7.34 9.82
C ASP A 165 7.48 -6.16 9.11
N PHE A 166 6.70 -5.13 8.78
CA PHE A 166 7.21 -3.89 8.19
C PHE A 166 7.82 -2.94 9.21
N ARG A 167 7.39 -2.99 10.49
CA ARG A 167 7.84 -2.05 11.51
C ARG A 167 9.36 -2.02 11.65
N SER A 168 10.01 -3.18 11.62
CA SER A 168 11.46 -3.28 11.79
C SER A 168 12.23 -2.63 10.65
N VAL A 169 11.85 -2.89 9.39
CA VAL A 169 12.52 -2.30 8.24
C VAL A 169 12.24 -0.81 8.09
N LEU A 170 11.01 -0.39 8.38
CA LEU A 170 10.66 1.04 8.34
C LEU A 170 11.37 1.83 9.45
N ARG A 171 11.64 1.19 10.61
CA ARG A 171 12.50 1.79 11.63
C ARG A 171 13.92 2.01 11.11
N CYS A 172 14.47 1.03 10.38
CA CYS A 172 15.77 1.21 9.74
C CYS A 172 15.77 2.37 8.74
N VAL A 173 14.68 2.58 7.97
CA VAL A 173 14.54 3.74 7.09
C VAL A 173 14.59 5.05 7.89
N LEU A 174 13.84 5.15 8.99
CA LEU A 174 13.86 6.33 9.87
C LEU A 174 15.26 6.64 10.42
N ASP A 175 16.01 5.62 10.79
CA ASP A 175 17.31 5.78 11.43
C ASP A 175 18.43 6.13 10.40
N THR A 176 18.25 5.73 9.13
CA THR A 176 19.32 5.84 8.12
C THR A 176 19.04 6.87 7.02
N HIS A 177 17.77 7.20 6.76
CA HIS A 177 17.41 8.05 5.62
C HIS A 177 17.65 9.53 5.94
N PRO A 178 18.45 10.27 5.15
CA PRO A 178 18.80 11.67 5.42
C PRO A 178 17.58 12.59 5.43
N GLY A 179 16.60 12.34 4.57
CA GLY A 179 15.35 13.11 4.49
C GLY A 179 14.41 12.98 5.69
N LEU A 180 14.72 12.11 6.67
CA LEU A 180 13.93 11.90 7.89
C LEU A 180 14.67 12.25 9.17
N GLU A 181 15.87 12.82 9.06
CA GLU A 181 16.72 13.17 10.21
C GLU A 181 16.04 14.12 11.19
N PHE A 182 15.21 15.04 10.71
CA PHE A 182 14.45 15.99 11.53
C PHE A 182 13.42 15.33 12.47
N LEU A 183 13.05 14.07 12.23
CA LEU A 183 12.13 13.32 13.10
C LEU A 183 12.81 12.69 14.31
N LYS A 184 14.14 12.69 14.40
CA LYS A 184 14.90 12.02 15.47
C LYS A 184 14.48 12.43 16.88
N ASP A 185 14.10 13.70 17.02
CA ASP A 185 13.73 14.28 18.32
C ASP A 185 12.23 14.14 18.67
N SER A 186 11.45 13.49 17.80
CA SER A 186 10.00 13.41 17.95
C SER A 186 9.50 11.96 17.83
N PRO A 187 9.64 11.12 18.88
CA PRO A 187 9.33 9.70 18.83
C PRO A 187 7.86 9.42 18.50
N GLU A 188 6.92 10.25 18.93
CA GLU A 188 5.50 10.10 18.60
C GLU A 188 5.24 10.25 17.11
N PHE A 189 5.86 11.23 16.45
CA PHE A 189 5.75 11.42 15.01
C PHE A 189 6.44 10.28 14.24
N GLN A 190 7.53 9.72 14.77
CA GLN A 190 8.18 8.56 14.20
C GLN A 190 7.22 7.37 14.14
N ASP A 191 6.57 7.04 15.26
CA ASP A 191 5.65 5.92 15.32
C ASP A 191 4.43 6.12 14.40
N ARG A 192 3.86 7.33 14.37
CA ARG A 192 2.74 7.66 13.47
C ARG A 192 3.13 7.63 11.99
N TYR A 193 4.35 8.07 11.66
CA TYR A 193 4.87 7.95 10.31
C TYR A 193 5.00 6.46 9.89
N LEU A 194 5.58 5.62 10.74
CA LEU A 194 5.71 4.18 10.48
C LEU A 194 4.36 3.52 10.27
N GLU A 195 3.39 3.83 11.11
CA GLU A 195 2.01 3.34 10.99
C GLU A 195 1.39 3.76 9.66
N THR A 196 1.46 5.05 9.33
CA THR A 196 0.86 5.58 8.09
C THR A 196 1.50 4.95 6.84
N VAL A 197 2.84 4.85 6.79
CA VAL A 197 3.53 4.19 5.67
C VAL A 197 3.08 2.73 5.56
N THR A 198 2.99 2.03 6.69
CA THR A 198 2.52 0.63 6.71
C THR A 198 1.08 0.53 6.19
N TYR A 199 0.17 1.39 6.66
CA TYR A 199 -1.23 1.38 6.21
C TYR A 199 -1.37 1.72 4.73
N ARG A 200 -0.57 2.66 4.21
CA ARG A 200 -0.51 2.99 2.77
C ARG A 200 -0.02 1.80 1.94
N ILE A 201 1.00 1.07 2.42
CA ILE A 201 1.50 -0.16 1.77
C ILE A 201 0.37 -1.20 1.74
N PHE A 202 -0.26 -1.48 2.86
CA PHE A 202 -1.33 -2.48 2.94
C PHE A 202 -2.57 -2.07 2.14
N TYR A 203 -2.93 -0.79 2.14
CA TYR A 203 -4.02 -0.28 1.32
C TYR A 203 -3.82 -0.61 -0.16
N GLN A 204 -2.62 -0.39 -0.71
CA GLN A 204 -2.38 -0.62 -2.13
C GLN A 204 -2.02 -2.06 -2.50
N VAL A 205 -1.33 -2.78 -1.62
CA VAL A 205 -0.75 -4.09 -1.96
C VAL A 205 -1.65 -5.25 -1.53
N ASN A 206 -2.25 -5.18 -0.32
CA ASN A 206 -3.10 -6.24 0.20
C ASN A 206 -4.52 -6.18 -0.35
N VAL A 207 -4.68 -6.59 -1.61
CA VAL A 207 -5.97 -6.54 -2.35
C VAL A 207 -7.09 -7.32 -1.65
N ALA A 208 -6.74 -8.32 -0.84
CA ALA A 208 -7.71 -9.11 -0.08
C ALA A 208 -8.27 -8.39 1.17
N TRP A 209 -7.69 -7.26 1.57
CA TRP A 209 -8.07 -6.44 2.74
C TRP A 209 -8.14 -7.21 4.07
N ASN A 210 -7.33 -8.25 4.20
CA ASN A 210 -7.34 -9.18 5.34
C ASN A 210 -6.17 -8.98 6.31
N GLY A 211 -5.33 -7.95 6.11
CA GLY A 211 -4.14 -7.68 6.90
C GLY A 211 -3.02 -8.73 6.76
N ARG A 212 -3.09 -9.58 5.73
CA ARG A 212 -2.13 -10.65 5.45
C ARG A 212 -1.65 -10.54 4.01
N MET A 213 -0.52 -9.88 3.82
CA MET A 213 0.08 -9.69 2.49
C MET A 213 0.82 -10.96 2.06
N THR A 214 0.43 -11.52 0.94
CA THR A 214 1.09 -12.69 0.33
C THR A 214 2.21 -12.28 -0.62
N LEU A 215 3.17 -13.18 -0.85
CA LEU A 215 4.21 -12.96 -1.87
C LEU A 215 3.63 -12.69 -3.25
N ARG A 216 2.48 -13.30 -3.58
CA ARG A 216 1.80 -13.06 -4.87
C ARG A 216 1.30 -11.63 -5.02
N GLU A 217 0.75 -11.03 -3.95
CA GLU A 217 0.33 -9.63 -3.95
C GLU A 217 1.55 -8.71 -4.05
N MET A 218 2.61 -8.97 -3.29
CA MET A 218 3.85 -8.20 -3.36
C MET A 218 4.46 -8.19 -4.77
N ARG A 219 4.51 -9.34 -5.46
CA ARG A 219 5.01 -9.47 -6.85
C ARG A 219 4.21 -8.67 -7.87
N ARG A 220 2.92 -8.46 -7.62
CA ARG A 220 2.03 -7.71 -8.52
C ARG A 220 2.05 -6.22 -8.26
N SER A 221 2.61 -5.82 -7.15
CA SER A 221 2.71 -4.43 -6.73
C SER A 221 4.03 -3.81 -7.18
N ASN A 222 4.14 -2.50 -7.01
CA ASN A 222 5.38 -1.75 -7.18
C ASN A 222 6.13 -1.53 -5.86
N LEU A 223 5.83 -2.34 -4.83
CA LEU A 223 6.42 -2.13 -3.50
C LEU A 223 7.94 -2.24 -3.50
N LEU A 224 8.49 -3.25 -4.17
CA LEU A 224 9.94 -3.42 -4.26
C LEU A 224 10.62 -2.24 -4.97
N GLU A 225 10.02 -1.76 -6.06
CA GLU A 225 10.51 -0.57 -6.78
C GLU A 225 10.52 0.66 -5.87
N ALA A 226 9.44 0.89 -5.14
CA ALA A 226 9.36 1.99 -4.18
C ALA A 226 10.39 1.84 -3.03
N MET A 227 10.61 0.63 -2.53
CA MET A 227 11.63 0.35 -1.52
C MET A 227 13.05 0.61 -2.04
N THR A 228 13.34 0.27 -3.29
CA THR A 228 14.64 0.57 -3.91
C THR A 228 14.82 2.07 -4.10
N HIS A 229 13.77 2.77 -4.54
CA HIS A 229 13.81 4.22 -4.73
C HIS A 229 14.07 4.98 -3.43
N VAL A 230 13.59 4.51 -2.28
CA VAL A 230 13.95 5.09 -0.96
C VAL A 230 15.46 5.03 -0.68
N ASP A 231 16.13 3.98 -1.13
CA ASP A 231 17.57 3.82 -0.91
C ASP A 231 18.44 4.72 -1.84
N GLU A 232 17.86 5.17 -2.94
CA GLU A 232 18.55 5.96 -3.97
C GLU A 232 18.29 7.47 -3.89
N GLU A 233 17.12 7.88 -3.37
CA GLU A 233 16.68 9.28 -3.32
C GLU A 233 16.93 9.87 -1.92
N GLU A 234 17.57 11.01 -1.85
CA GLU A 234 17.87 11.70 -0.58
C GLU A 234 16.65 12.43 0.00
N ASP A 235 15.74 12.87 -0.87
CA ASP A 235 14.52 13.58 -0.48
C ASP A 235 13.34 12.60 -0.41
N ILE A 236 12.93 12.24 0.81
CA ILE A 236 11.84 11.30 1.04
C ILE A 236 10.50 11.76 0.42
N ASN A 237 10.31 13.06 0.20
CA ASN A 237 9.07 13.59 -0.37
C ASN A 237 8.97 13.34 -1.88
N LYS A 238 10.08 13.07 -2.57
CA LYS A 238 10.06 12.64 -3.97
C LYS A 238 9.65 11.18 -4.12
N VAL A 239 9.75 10.39 -3.05
CA VAL A 239 9.26 9.00 -3.04
C VAL A 239 7.76 9.00 -2.72
N LEU A 240 6.95 9.44 -3.67
CA LEU A 240 5.49 9.64 -3.51
C LEU A 240 4.75 8.36 -3.15
N LYS A 241 5.20 7.21 -3.67
CA LYS A 241 4.62 5.90 -3.36
C LYS A 241 4.98 5.53 -1.92
N TYR A 242 4.00 5.46 -1.05
CA TYR A 242 4.03 5.04 0.36
C TYR A 242 4.82 5.95 1.32
N PHE A 243 6.05 6.41 0.97
CA PHE A 243 7.06 6.90 1.91
C PHE A 243 7.07 8.42 2.12
N SER A 244 6.44 9.23 1.27
CA SER A 244 6.43 10.69 1.40
C SER A 244 5.96 11.14 2.78
N TYR A 245 6.79 11.94 3.45
CA TYR A 245 6.49 12.54 4.76
C TYR A 245 5.35 13.56 4.66
N GLU A 246 5.32 14.34 3.59
CA GLU A 246 4.25 15.33 3.38
C GLU A 246 2.87 14.64 3.32
N HIS A 247 2.76 13.51 2.63
CA HIS A 247 1.52 12.74 2.58
C HIS A 247 1.11 12.20 3.95
N PHE A 248 2.07 11.72 4.75
CA PHE A 248 1.81 11.33 6.13
C PHE A 248 1.29 12.52 6.93
N TYR A 249 1.99 13.67 6.86
CA TYR A 249 1.66 14.85 7.65
C TYR A 249 0.24 15.35 7.34
N VAL A 250 -0.15 15.39 6.08
CA VAL A 250 -1.52 15.76 5.67
C VAL A 250 -2.57 14.83 6.28
N ILE A 251 -2.36 13.50 6.22
CA ILE A 251 -3.29 12.52 6.80
C ILE A 251 -3.37 12.70 8.32
N TYR A 252 -2.23 12.85 8.97
CA TYR A 252 -2.16 13.03 10.41
C TYR A 252 -2.85 14.33 10.87
N CYS A 253 -2.60 15.45 10.19
CA CYS A 253 -3.28 16.72 10.51
C CYS A 253 -4.80 16.63 10.32
N LYS A 254 -5.27 16.00 9.24
CA LYS A 254 -6.71 15.80 9.02
C LYS A 254 -7.34 14.93 10.11
N PHE A 255 -6.63 13.92 10.59
CA PHE A 255 -7.09 13.10 11.72
C PHE A 255 -7.21 13.95 12.99
N TRP A 256 -6.15 14.68 13.31
CA TRP A 256 -6.07 15.52 14.49
C TRP A 256 -7.11 16.67 14.53
N GLU A 257 -7.44 17.24 13.37
CA GLU A 257 -8.49 18.27 13.24
C GLU A 257 -9.88 17.72 13.55
N LEU A 258 -10.13 16.45 13.26
CA LEU A 258 -11.42 15.79 13.50
C LEU A 258 -11.53 15.25 14.92
N ASP A 259 -10.46 14.68 15.46
CA ASP A 259 -10.36 14.14 16.82
C ASP A 259 -10.31 15.26 17.85
N THR A 260 -11.47 15.80 18.23
CA THR A 260 -11.55 16.98 19.11
C THR A 260 -11.37 16.66 20.58
N ASP A 261 -11.67 15.47 21.01
CA ASP A 261 -11.48 14.98 22.38
C ASP A 261 -10.12 14.32 22.61
N HIS A 262 -9.35 14.12 21.51
CA HIS A 262 -8.02 13.54 21.51
C HIS A 262 -7.94 12.14 22.13
N ASP A 263 -8.98 11.34 21.90
CA ASP A 263 -9.01 9.93 22.32
C ASP A 263 -8.39 8.98 21.27
N PHE A 264 -7.89 9.53 20.16
CA PHE A 264 -7.32 8.82 19.01
C PHE A 264 -8.35 7.94 18.26
N LEU A 265 -9.60 8.28 18.37
CA LEU A 265 -10.72 7.62 17.67
C LEU A 265 -11.62 8.69 17.03
N ILE A 266 -12.09 8.43 15.87
CA ILE A 266 -13.05 9.28 15.14
C ILE A 266 -14.42 8.65 15.26
N ASP A 267 -15.37 9.39 15.80
CA ASP A 267 -16.76 9.00 15.78
C ASP A 267 -17.48 9.54 14.52
N LYS A 268 -18.78 9.26 14.42
CA LYS A 268 -19.58 9.66 13.27
C LYS A 268 -19.74 11.18 13.15
N GLU A 269 -19.86 11.87 14.28
CA GLU A 269 -20.03 13.33 14.35
C GLU A 269 -18.74 14.03 13.97
N ASP A 270 -17.60 13.47 14.34
CA ASP A 270 -16.27 13.93 13.94
C ASP A 270 -16.11 13.81 12.43
N LEU A 271 -16.42 12.64 11.85
CA LEU A 271 -16.27 12.41 10.42
C LEU A 271 -17.20 13.29 9.58
N LEU A 272 -18.37 13.69 10.09
CA LEU A 272 -19.24 14.64 9.41
C LEU A 272 -18.61 16.02 9.21
N ARG A 273 -17.63 16.39 10.02
CA ARG A 273 -16.87 17.65 9.85
C ARG A 273 -15.82 17.57 8.74
N TYR A 274 -15.52 16.38 8.25
CA TYR A 274 -14.52 16.19 7.21
C TYR A 274 -14.78 17.07 5.98
N GLY A 275 -13.71 17.78 5.52
CA GLY A 275 -13.78 18.63 4.33
C GLY A 275 -14.83 19.76 4.41
N ASN A 276 -15.01 20.36 5.60
CA ASN A 276 -16.04 21.36 5.87
C ASN A 276 -17.46 20.84 5.59
N HIS A 277 -17.79 19.69 6.16
CA HIS A 277 -19.07 19.02 5.95
C HIS A 277 -19.34 18.65 4.49
N ALA A 278 -18.31 18.26 3.74
CA ALA A 278 -18.45 17.92 2.32
C ALA A 278 -19.30 16.67 2.09
N LEU A 279 -19.23 15.69 3.01
CA LEU A 279 -19.93 14.42 2.87
C LEU A 279 -21.37 14.47 3.36
N THR A 280 -22.23 13.68 2.72
CA THR A 280 -23.62 13.48 3.18
C THR A 280 -23.69 12.59 4.40
N TYR A 281 -24.74 12.75 5.23
CA TYR A 281 -25.03 11.89 6.38
C TYR A 281 -25.16 10.44 5.95
N ARG A 282 -25.85 10.16 4.86
CA ARG A 282 -26.07 8.82 4.34
C ARG A 282 -24.76 8.12 3.99
N ALA A 283 -23.80 8.84 3.39
CA ALA A 283 -22.47 8.28 3.11
C ALA A 283 -21.70 7.97 4.39
N VAL A 284 -21.69 8.90 5.35
CA VAL A 284 -21.03 8.68 6.64
C VAL A 284 -21.69 7.53 7.42
N ASP A 285 -23.01 7.42 7.41
CA ASP A 285 -23.75 6.29 7.99
C ASP A 285 -23.30 4.95 7.41
N ARG A 286 -23.10 4.90 6.09
CA ARG A 286 -22.64 3.68 5.44
C ARG A 286 -21.20 3.33 5.77
N VAL A 287 -20.31 4.31 5.91
CA VAL A 287 -18.93 4.09 6.37
C VAL A 287 -18.94 3.50 7.78
N PHE A 288 -19.73 4.07 8.72
CA PHE A 288 -19.83 3.59 10.10
C PHE A 288 -20.64 2.29 10.24
N SER A 289 -21.49 1.95 9.27
CA SER A 289 -22.08 0.60 9.20
C SER A 289 -21.03 -0.47 8.83
N GLN A 290 -19.79 -0.06 8.53
CA GLN A 290 -18.68 -0.92 8.14
C GLN A 290 -18.96 -1.74 6.87
N ALA A 291 -19.87 -1.27 6.02
CA ALA A 291 -20.17 -1.92 4.75
C ALA A 291 -18.97 -1.93 3.80
N PRO A 292 -18.20 -0.83 3.63
CA PRO A 292 -17.00 -0.86 2.80
C PRO A 292 -15.90 -1.75 3.38
N ARG A 293 -15.60 -1.58 4.66
CA ARG A 293 -14.54 -2.30 5.39
C ARG A 293 -14.87 -2.35 6.88
N ARG A 294 -14.60 -3.48 7.52
CA ARG A 294 -14.71 -3.61 8.97
C ARG A 294 -13.63 -2.79 9.66
N PHE A 295 -14.00 -2.09 10.72
CA PHE A 295 -13.05 -1.34 11.54
C PHE A 295 -12.13 -2.27 12.32
N VAL A 296 -10.87 -1.87 12.44
CA VAL A 296 -9.84 -2.58 13.19
C VAL A 296 -9.69 -2.01 14.60
N SER A 297 -10.27 -0.84 14.88
CA SER A 297 -10.19 -0.15 16.18
C SER A 297 -10.61 -1.01 17.39
N GLY A 298 -11.45 -2.01 17.17
CA GLY A 298 -12.03 -2.83 18.26
C GLY A 298 -13.05 -2.10 19.13
N VAL A 299 -13.30 -0.81 18.90
CA VAL A 299 -14.26 0.02 19.62
C VAL A 299 -15.51 0.19 18.76
N ASP A 300 -16.67 -0.19 19.30
CA ASP A 300 -17.92 -0.11 18.56
C ASP A 300 -18.29 1.33 18.22
N GLY A 301 -18.65 1.57 16.96
CA GLY A 301 -19.04 2.88 16.47
C GLY A 301 -17.92 3.91 16.36
N LYS A 302 -16.65 3.54 16.58
CA LYS A 302 -15.51 4.42 16.46
C LYS A 302 -14.46 3.89 15.47
N MET A 303 -13.93 4.78 14.67
CA MET A 303 -12.90 4.55 13.66
C MET A 303 -11.53 4.85 14.25
N GLY A 304 -10.60 3.90 14.17
CA GLY A 304 -9.20 4.11 14.57
C GLY A 304 -8.37 4.79 13.48
N TYR A 305 -7.11 5.09 13.79
CA TYR A 305 -6.21 5.78 12.84
C TYR A 305 -5.98 4.97 11.54
N GLU A 306 -5.86 3.62 11.63
CA GLU A 306 -5.80 2.77 10.44
C GLU A 306 -7.04 2.91 9.57
N ASP A 307 -8.22 2.84 10.17
CA ASP A 307 -9.51 2.91 9.46
C ASP A 307 -9.68 4.28 8.80
N PHE A 308 -9.24 5.34 9.49
CA PHE A 308 -9.22 6.70 8.95
C PHE A 308 -8.25 6.84 7.77
N CYS A 309 -7.04 6.25 7.83
CA CYS A 309 -6.12 6.23 6.70
C CYS A 309 -6.78 5.57 5.47
N TRP A 310 -7.47 4.45 5.64
CA TRP A 310 -8.21 3.79 4.57
C TRP A 310 -9.31 4.68 3.98
N PHE A 311 -10.06 5.34 4.85
CA PHE A 311 -11.11 6.28 4.44
C PHE A 311 -10.54 7.45 3.63
N VAL A 312 -9.49 8.13 4.14
CA VAL A 312 -8.90 9.29 3.46
C VAL A 312 -8.29 8.91 2.12
N LEU A 313 -7.55 7.80 2.05
CA LEU A 313 -6.97 7.32 0.79
C LEU A 313 -8.07 7.00 -0.25
N SER A 314 -9.21 6.47 0.19
CA SER A 314 -10.35 6.20 -0.68
C SER A 314 -11.14 7.45 -1.05
N GLU A 315 -11.17 8.47 -0.18
CA GLU A 315 -11.89 9.72 -0.42
C GLU A 315 -11.12 10.68 -1.33
N GLU A 316 -9.81 10.80 -1.13
CA GLU A 316 -9.02 11.77 -1.88
C GLU A 316 -8.75 11.33 -3.32
N ASP A 317 -8.51 10.04 -3.54
CA ASP A 317 -8.34 9.48 -4.88
C ASP A 317 -9.42 8.43 -5.20
N LYS A 318 -10.63 8.89 -5.46
CA LYS A 318 -11.75 8.04 -5.89
C LYS A 318 -11.56 7.39 -7.27
N GLY A 319 -10.54 7.81 -8.04
CA GLY A 319 -10.18 7.21 -9.33
C GLY A 319 -9.41 5.89 -9.19
N ASN A 320 -8.80 5.65 -8.04
CA ASN A 320 -8.06 4.43 -7.76
C ASN A 320 -8.98 3.19 -7.74
N PRO A 321 -8.60 2.07 -8.36
CA PRO A 321 -9.39 0.83 -8.36
C PRO A 321 -9.82 0.32 -6.98
N LEU A 322 -9.04 0.59 -5.93
CA LEU A 322 -9.36 0.21 -4.55
C LEU A 322 -10.39 1.15 -3.94
N ALA A 323 -10.25 2.44 -4.19
CA ALA A 323 -11.23 3.45 -3.79
C ALA A 323 -12.58 3.23 -4.48
N LEU A 324 -12.59 2.88 -5.78
CA LEU A 324 -13.80 2.52 -6.50
C LEU A 324 -14.51 1.32 -5.85
N GLU A 325 -13.76 0.31 -5.41
CA GLU A 325 -14.33 -0.84 -4.70
C GLU A 325 -14.85 -0.45 -3.31
N TYR A 326 -14.11 0.39 -2.57
CA TYR A 326 -14.53 0.89 -1.26
C TYR A 326 -15.86 1.65 -1.36
N TRP A 327 -15.96 2.61 -2.27
CA TRP A 327 -17.17 3.41 -2.43
C TRP A 327 -18.31 2.65 -3.08
N MET A 328 -18.01 1.70 -3.97
CA MET A 328 -19.04 0.82 -4.49
C MET A 328 -19.73 0.03 -3.38
N ARG A 329 -18.96 -0.60 -2.47
CA ARG A 329 -19.53 -1.30 -1.30
C ARG A 329 -20.29 -0.36 -0.35
N CYS A 330 -19.93 0.92 -0.34
CA CYS A 330 -20.64 1.93 0.43
C CYS A 330 -22.03 2.22 -0.15
N VAL A 331 -22.12 2.39 -1.48
CA VAL A 331 -23.37 2.77 -2.19
C VAL A 331 -24.28 1.57 -2.45
N ASP A 332 -23.73 0.38 -2.63
CA ASP A 332 -24.44 -0.88 -2.80
C ASP A 332 -25.16 -1.23 -1.47
N LEU A 333 -26.47 -0.99 -1.44
CA LEU A 333 -27.27 -1.14 -0.22
C LEU A 333 -27.70 -2.57 0.03
N ASP A 334 -28.00 -3.32 -1.02
CA ASP A 334 -28.46 -4.69 -0.97
C ASP A 334 -27.33 -5.74 -1.09
N GLY A 335 -26.13 -5.30 -1.48
CA GLY A 335 -24.93 -6.14 -1.55
C GLY A 335 -24.90 -7.07 -2.75
N ASP A 336 -25.62 -6.75 -3.84
CA ASP A 336 -25.69 -7.56 -5.05
C ASP A 336 -24.50 -7.33 -6.01
N GLY A 337 -23.68 -6.32 -5.74
CA GLY A 337 -22.51 -5.94 -6.55
C GLY A 337 -22.87 -5.12 -7.78
N ILE A 338 -24.08 -4.54 -7.86
CA ILE A 338 -24.57 -3.74 -8.95
C ILE A 338 -25.24 -2.49 -8.39
N LEU A 339 -24.80 -1.31 -8.80
CA LEU A 339 -25.47 -0.08 -8.41
C LEU A 339 -26.68 0.16 -9.31
N SER A 340 -27.84 0.19 -8.69
CA SER A 340 -29.13 0.48 -9.30
C SER A 340 -29.45 1.99 -9.28
N PRO A 341 -30.34 2.51 -10.15
CA PRO A 341 -30.82 3.88 -10.06
C PRO A 341 -31.45 4.25 -8.74
N SER A 342 -32.10 3.30 -8.06
CA SER A 342 -32.72 3.50 -6.74
C SER A 342 -31.69 3.76 -5.64
N GLU A 343 -30.59 3.05 -5.65
CA GLU A 343 -29.50 3.26 -4.70
C GLU A 343 -28.80 4.60 -4.97
N CYS A 344 -28.52 4.90 -6.22
CA CYS A 344 -27.96 6.21 -6.60
C CYS A 344 -28.92 7.36 -6.17
N SER A 345 -30.23 7.21 -6.38
CA SER A 345 -31.24 8.19 -5.97
C SER A 345 -31.23 8.39 -4.47
N PHE A 346 -31.14 7.30 -3.70
CA PHE A 346 -31.08 7.36 -2.23
C PHE A 346 -29.94 8.28 -1.74
N PHE A 347 -28.75 8.18 -2.27
CA PHE A 347 -27.65 9.07 -1.88
C PHE A 347 -27.81 10.48 -2.43
N TYR A 348 -28.26 10.62 -3.67
CA TYR A 348 -28.39 11.93 -4.33
C TYR A 348 -29.48 12.80 -3.74
N GLU A 349 -30.55 12.25 -3.19
CA GLU A 349 -31.63 13.02 -2.53
C GLU A 349 -31.09 13.97 -1.46
N GLU A 350 -30.14 13.53 -0.66
CA GLU A 350 -29.53 14.40 0.34
C GLU A 350 -28.66 15.48 -0.28
N GLN A 351 -27.92 15.17 -1.36
CA GLN A 351 -27.17 16.17 -2.11
C GLN A 351 -28.10 17.24 -2.67
N LEU A 352 -29.24 16.86 -3.25
CA LEU A 352 -30.22 17.79 -3.78
C LEU A 352 -30.72 18.74 -2.70
N GLN A 353 -31.10 18.22 -1.52
CA GLN A 353 -31.53 19.05 -0.38
C GLN A 353 -30.44 20.02 0.07
N ARG A 354 -29.20 19.60 0.09
CA ARG A 354 -28.06 20.43 0.48
C ARG A 354 -27.80 21.54 -0.55
N MET A 355 -27.93 21.26 -1.85
CA MET A 355 -27.83 22.27 -2.91
C MET A 355 -28.92 23.34 -2.77
N GLU A 356 -30.16 22.94 -2.50
CA GLU A 356 -31.26 23.86 -2.25
C GLU A 356 -30.99 24.76 -1.02
N CYS A 357 -30.49 24.21 0.07
CA CYS A 357 -30.12 24.97 1.26
C CYS A 357 -28.99 26.00 0.99
N LEU A 358 -28.09 25.71 0.10
CA LEU A 358 -26.98 26.58 -0.29
C LEU A 358 -27.33 27.55 -1.42
N SER A 359 -28.61 27.60 -1.83
CA SER A 359 -29.11 28.45 -2.96
C SER A 359 -28.34 28.15 -4.27
N GLN A 360 -27.88 26.93 -4.43
CA GLN A 360 -27.34 26.44 -5.71
C GLN A 360 -28.50 25.97 -6.59
N GLU A 361 -28.31 26.07 -7.90
CA GLU A 361 -29.34 25.57 -8.84
C GLU A 361 -29.42 24.03 -8.71
N PRO A 362 -30.58 23.49 -8.29
CA PRO A 362 -30.71 22.05 -8.08
C PRO A 362 -30.85 21.36 -9.46
N VAL A 363 -30.03 20.31 -9.65
CA VAL A 363 -30.11 19.43 -10.83
C VAL A 363 -30.98 18.23 -10.45
N LEU A 364 -31.99 17.93 -11.28
CA LEU A 364 -32.91 16.82 -11.02
C LEU A 364 -32.17 15.46 -11.16
N PHE A 365 -32.53 14.49 -10.33
CA PHE A 365 -31.89 13.17 -10.35
C PHE A 365 -31.93 12.50 -11.74
N GLY A 366 -33.02 12.68 -12.48
CA GLY A 366 -33.14 12.13 -13.84
C GLY A 366 -32.05 12.63 -14.79
N ASP A 367 -31.71 13.92 -14.71
CA ASP A 367 -30.66 14.54 -15.52
C ASP A 367 -29.28 14.06 -15.10
N ILE A 368 -29.04 13.98 -13.78
CA ILE A 368 -27.82 13.43 -13.22
C ILE A 368 -27.63 11.95 -13.60
N LEU A 369 -28.68 11.15 -13.55
CA LEU A 369 -28.62 9.75 -13.95
C LEU A 369 -28.24 9.58 -15.43
N CYS A 370 -28.78 10.45 -16.33
CA CYS A 370 -28.38 10.48 -17.73
C CYS A 370 -26.91 10.86 -17.87
N GLN A 371 -26.48 11.93 -17.21
CA GLN A 371 -25.09 12.38 -17.22
C GLN A 371 -24.11 11.28 -16.71
N MET A 372 -24.44 10.61 -15.60
CA MET A 372 -23.65 9.50 -15.08
C MET A 372 -23.61 8.31 -16.04
N SER A 373 -24.73 7.99 -16.69
CA SER A 373 -24.81 6.91 -17.69
C SER A 373 -23.97 7.22 -18.92
N ASP A 374 -24.01 8.46 -19.40
CA ASP A 374 -23.19 8.92 -20.53
C ASP A 374 -21.69 8.96 -20.19
N MET A 375 -21.35 9.23 -18.93
CA MET A 375 -19.96 9.22 -18.48
C MET A 375 -19.39 7.79 -18.36
N LEU A 376 -20.17 6.86 -17.80
CA LEU A 376 -19.72 5.51 -17.49
C LEU A 376 -19.89 4.52 -18.64
N HIS A 377 -20.89 4.74 -19.52
CA HIS A 377 -21.29 3.82 -20.57
C HIS A 377 -21.45 2.37 -20.04
N PRO A 378 -22.37 2.13 -19.07
CA PRO A 378 -22.52 0.81 -18.49
C PRO A 378 -22.92 -0.23 -19.53
N GLU A 379 -22.46 -1.47 -19.37
CA GLU A 379 -22.71 -2.56 -20.31
C GLU A 379 -24.22 -2.86 -20.42
N VAL A 380 -24.96 -2.69 -19.31
CA VAL A 380 -26.41 -2.81 -19.25
C VAL A 380 -26.99 -1.49 -18.71
N PRO A 381 -27.89 -0.82 -19.44
CA PRO A 381 -28.49 0.42 -18.97
C PRO A 381 -29.15 0.28 -17.60
N GLY A 382 -28.87 1.21 -16.68
CA GLY A 382 -29.40 1.21 -15.32
C GLY A 382 -28.75 0.18 -14.38
N ARG A 383 -27.65 -0.48 -14.77
CA ARG A 383 -26.92 -1.42 -13.93
C ARG A 383 -25.42 -1.09 -14.01
N ILE A 384 -24.89 -0.46 -12.98
CA ILE A 384 -23.50 -0.04 -12.94
C ILE A 384 -22.72 -1.05 -12.10
N THR A 385 -21.71 -1.67 -12.69
CA THR A 385 -20.85 -2.65 -12.04
C THR A 385 -19.47 -2.05 -11.73
N LEU A 386 -18.73 -2.67 -10.82
CA LEU A 386 -17.34 -2.29 -10.55
C LEU A 386 -16.47 -2.35 -11.82
N ARG A 387 -16.79 -3.22 -12.77
CA ARG A 387 -16.09 -3.31 -14.04
C ARG A 387 -16.32 -2.06 -14.91
N ASP A 388 -17.54 -1.53 -14.93
CA ASP A 388 -17.88 -0.32 -15.67
C ASP A 388 -17.15 0.88 -15.07
N LEU A 389 -17.14 1.00 -13.73
CA LEU A 389 -16.40 2.02 -13.00
C LEU A 389 -14.89 1.97 -13.33
N ARG A 390 -14.27 0.78 -13.27
CA ARG A 390 -12.83 0.61 -13.55
C ARG A 390 -12.44 0.92 -14.99
N ARG A 391 -13.38 0.90 -15.93
CA ARG A 391 -13.14 1.24 -17.34
C ARG A 391 -13.16 2.75 -17.59
N CYS A 392 -13.84 3.52 -16.73
CA CYS A 392 -14.02 4.95 -16.88
C CYS A 392 -12.97 5.72 -16.07
N LYS A 393 -12.19 6.59 -16.74
CA LYS A 393 -11.21 7.46 -16.06
C LYS A 393 -11.87 8.52 -15.15
N LEU A 394 -13.13 8.83 -15.37
CA LEU A 394 -13.91 9.82 -14.62
C LEU A 394 -14.77 9.17 -13.51
N ALA A 395 -14.60 7.89 -13.25
CA ALA A 395 -15.42 7.14 -12.28
C ALA A 395 -15.38 7.74 -10.86
N GLY A 396 -14.29 8.41 -10.48
CA GLY A 396 -14.22 9.11 -9.19
C GLY A 396 -15.28 10.20 -9.05
N ASN A 397 -15.62 10.88 -10.13
CA ASN A 397 -16.65 11.92 -10.11
C ASN A 397 -18.07 11.35 -9.92
N PHE A 398 -18.32 10.12 -10.34
CA PHE A 398 -19.57 9.43 -10.09
C PHE A 398 -19.94 9.44 -8.60
N PHE A 399 -18.99 9.07 -7.74
CA PHE A 399 -19.22 9.08 -6.30
C PHE A 399 -19.26 10.49 -5.72
N ASN A 400 -18.49 11.45 -6.27
CA ASN A 400 -18.55 12.84 -5.84
C ASN A 400 -19.94 13.44 -6.07
N VAL A 401 -20.56 13.14 -7.20
CA VAL A 401 -21.93 13.57 -7.51
C VAL A 401 -22.92 13.04 -6.47
N LEU A 402 -22.76 11.81 -6.01
CA LEU A 402 -23.72 11.19 -5.10
C LEU A 402 -23.65 11.74 -3.66
N PHE A 403 -22.45 12.08 -3.18
CA PHE A 403 -22.32 12.37 -1.73
C PHE A 403 -21.21 13.33 -1.30
N ASN A 404 -20.47 13.95 -2.22
CA ASN A 404 -19.48 14.98 -1.86
C ASN A 404 -19.79 16.29 -2.59
N LEU A 405 -20.49 17.18 -1.91
CA LEU A 405 -21.00 18.41 -2.49
C LEU A 405 -19.88 19.33 -3.01
N ASN A 406 -18.81 19.49 -2.25
CA ASN A 406 -17.71 20.39 -2.63
C ASN A 406 -17.01 19.92 -3.90
N LYS A 407 -16.71 18.62 -4.00
CA LYS A 407 -16.08 18.03 -5.18
C LYS A 407 -17.06 17.98 -6.39
N PHE A 408 -18.35 17.83 -6.13
CA PHE A 408 -19.39 17.90 -7.17
C PHE A 408 -19.48 19.31 -7.77
N ILE A 409 -19.63 20.35 -6.96
CA ILE A 409 -19.67 21.74 -7.42
C ILE A 409 -18.37 22.09 -8.17
N ALA A 410 -17.21 21.69 -7.63
CA ALA A 410 -15.94 21.90 -8.30
C ALA A 410 -15.87 21.21 -9.68
N PHE A 411 -16.48 20.05 -9.84
CA PHE A 411 -16.56 19.34 -11.11
C PHE A 411 -17.47 20.05 -12.12
N GLU A 412 -18.65 20.48 -11.70
CA GLU A 412 -19.62 21.18 -12.57
C GLU A 412 -19.13 22.57 -13.01
N THR A 413 -18.38 23.27 -12.15
CA THR A 413 -17.87 24.61 -12.43
C THR A 413 -16.52 24.64 -13.17
N ARG A 414 -15.94 23.47 -13.46
CA ARG A 414 -14.66 23.40 -14.18
C ARG A 414 -14.75 23.96 -15.58
N ASP A 415 -13.76 24.77 -15.95
CA ASP A 415 -13.57 25.23 -17.32
C ASP A 415 -13.36 24.05 -18.28
N PRO A 416 -14.15 23.90 -19.34
CA PRO A 416 -13.97 22.85 -20.35
C PRO A 416 -12.56 22.79 -20.96
N PHE A 417 -11.82 23.89 -20.96
CA PHE A 417 -10.46 23.97 -21.45
C PHE A 417 -9.50 23.22 -20.49
N LEU A 418 -9.63 23.40 -19.18
CA LEU A 418 -8.82 22.69 -18.17
C LEU A 418 -9.08 21.18 -18.20
N ILE A 419 -10.33 20.76 -18.45
CA ILE A 419 -10.67 19.33 -18.59
C ILE A 419 -9.95 18.71 -19.80
N ARG A 420 -9.79 19.45 -20.90
CA ARG A 420 -9.02 18.97 -22.06
C ARG A 420 -7.54 18.86 -21.74
N GLN A 421 -6.97 19.85 -21.07
CA GLN A 421 -5.56 19.86 -20.69
C GLN A 421 -5.23 18.71 -19.73
N GLU A 422 -6.07 18.43 -18.73
CA GLU A 422 -5.91 17.27 -17.84
C GLU A 422 -6.01 15.92 -18.56
N ARG A 423 -6.77 15.83 -19.66
CA ARG A 423 -6.82 14.63 -20.51
C ARG A 423 -5.56 14.43 -21.35
N GLU A 424 -4.92 15.52 -21.75
CA GLU A 424 -3.71 15.50 -22.59
C GLU A 424 -2.43 15.32 -21.74
N GLU A 425 -2.42 15.84 -20.49
CA GLU A 425 -1.28 15.74 -19.57
C GLU A 425 -1.69 15.16 -18.19
N PRO A 426 -1.83 13.84 -18.05
CA PRO A 426 -2.33 13.22 -16.81
C PRO A 426 -1.35 13.28 -15.62
N HIS A 427 -0.12 13.78 -15.80
CA HIS A 427 0.93 13.73 -14.77
C HIS A 427 0.84 14.81 -13.67
N LEU A 428 -0.02 15.80 -13.81
CA LEU A 428 -0.16 16.89 -12.83
C LEU A 428 -1.20 16.64 -11.73
N THR A 429 -2.06 15.63 -11.87
CA THR A 429 -3.26 15.47 -11.04
C THR A 429 -3.05 14.74 -9.73
N GLU A 430 -2.07 13.86 -9.61
CA GLU A 430 -1.87 13.06 -8.38
C GLU A 430 -1.27 13.86 -7.20
N CYS A 431 -0.49 14.91 -7.48
CA CYS A 431 0.10 15.76 -6.45
C CYS A 431 -0.75 17.00 -6.09
N CYS A 432 -1.45 17.60 -7.05
CA CYS A 432 -2.12 18.89 -6.84
C CYS A 432 -3.37 18.82 -5.96
N LEU A 433 -4.06 17.70 -5.87
CA LEU A 433 -5.27 17.57 -5.03
C LEU A 433 -4.97 17.54 -3.52
N LEU A 434 -3.78 17.12 -3.12
CA LEU A 434 -3.33 17.23 -1.73
C LEU A 434 -2.84 18.64 -1.35
N TYR A 435 -2.40 19.43 -2.34
CA TYR A 435 -1.85 20.79 -2.13
C TYR A 435 -2.87 21.93 -2.24
N THR A 436 -4.07 21.71 -2.70
CA THR A 436 -5.10 22.76 -2.86
C THR A 436 -5.97 22.97 -1.64
N SER A 437 -5.76 22.28 -0.55
CA SER A 437 -6.33 22.70 0.75
C SER A 437 -5.56 23.91 1.25
N PRO A 438 -6.24 25.05 1.59
CA PRO A 438 -5.55 26.22 2.14
C PRO A 438 -4.83 25.80 3.42
N SER A 439 -3.55 26.15 3.49
CA SER A 439 -2.74 25.97 4.69
C SER A 439 -3.41 26.69 5.85
N PRO A 440 -3.48 26.10 7.06
CA PRO A 440 -4.03 26.81 8.24
C PRO A 440 -3.15 27.96 8.74
N ARG A 441 -2.28 28.51 7.92
CA ARG A 441 -1.31 29.56 8.28
C ARG A 441 -1.42 30.86 7.48
N ASP A 442 -2.57 31.12 6.83
CA ASP A 442 -2.86 32.46 6.28
C ASP A 442 -4.15 33.04 6.89
#